data_f96ab7e13da2936a5d90fbd6e5298c0e
#
_entry.id   f96ab7e13da2936a5d90fbd6e5298c0e
#
_cell.length_a   1.000
_cell.length_b   1.000
_cell.length_c   1.000
_cell.angle_alpha   90.00
_cell.angle_beta   90.00
_cell.angle_gamma   90.00
#
_symmetry.space_group_name_H-M   'P 1'
#
loop_
_entity.id
_entity.type
_entity.pdbx_description
1 polymer ?
#
loop_
_entity_poly.entity_id
_entity_poly.type
_entity_poly.pdbx_seq_one_letter_code
_entity_poly.pdbx_strand_id
1 'polypeptide(L)'
;IWNLAHKKVQENKNYSGEAQKHYNPLKGIIKCPCGQTSMYGRTSSCITYRCLDRIKMGIKSPCTNVGIKAETLIYAVWKDVRLRTLDETYQAKSNEKIAEIEAENIKLTQSIKEKDSEIAKLQSDLKTVIDNVMASTNITIVKALNGKADSIDSQIKSIEAEKTAIDEEIASNNRRIADEIKSQSRKELDSLSLEGKGEMFRELLSKVVYYSVSLNSGFIVITYKNDLETIIAYHNRNKPFLWALPITFRFNKVKRT
;
A
#
# COMPACT_ATOMS: atom_id res chain seq x y z
N ILE A 1 15.12 -10.66 2.40
CA ILE A 1 14.96 -9.76 3.58
C ILE A 1 16.17 -8.82 3.68
N TRP A 2 17.45 -9.30 3.61
CA TRP A 2 18.66 -8.47 3.71
C TRP A 2 18.75 -7.40 2.62
N ASN A 3 18.49 -7.76 1.36
CA ASN A 3 18.51 -6.83 0.22
C ASN A 3 17.41 -5.75 0.31
N LEU A 4 16.23 -6.10 0.83
CA LEU A 4 15.14 -5.13 1.08
C LEU A 4 15.49 -4.18 2.24
N ALA A 5 16.09 -4.69 3.31
CA ALA A 5 16.58 -3.88 4.42
C ALA A 5 17.69 -2.93 3.98
N HIS A 6 18.65 -3.43 3.18
CA HIS A 6 19.75 -2.61 2.66
C HIS A 6 19.28 -1.53 1.70
N LYS A 7 18.30 -1.82 0.84
CA LYS A 7 17.65 -0.84 -0.04
C LYS A 7 16.94 0.24 0.77
N LYS A 8 16.18 -0.13 1.82
CA LYS A 8 15.56 0.84 2.75
C LYS A 8 16.58 1.66 3.52
N VAL A 9 17.69 1.09 3.96
CA VAL A 9 18.77 1.82 4.65
C VAL A 9 19.46 2.80 3.69
N GLN A 10 19.68 2.44 2.45
CA GLN A 10 20.22 3.33 1.41
C GLN A 10 19.24 4.47 1.08
N GLU A 11 17.96 4.16 0.96
CA GLU A 11 16.91 5.16 0.78
C GLU A 11 16.84 6.13 1.97
N ASN A 12 17.11 5.65 3.20
CA ASN A 12 17.09 6.45 4.42
C ASN A 12 18.42 7.20 4.70
N LYS A 13 19.57 6.74 4.20
CA LYS A 13 20.88 7.41 4.38
C LYS A 13 20.93 8.83 3.79
N ASN A 14 20.06 9.16 2.84
CA ASN A 14 19.94 10.52 2.31
C ASN A 14 19.19 11.48 3.27
N TYR A 15 18.84 11.04 4.48
CA TYR A 15 18.06 11.79 5.48
C TYR A 15 18.80 12.07 6.80
N SER A 16 20.11 11.89 6.86
CA SER A 16 20.93 12.30 8.01
C SER A 16 21.25 13.81 7.96
N GLY A 17 20.24 14.61 7.83
CA GLY A 17 20.34 16.06 8.02
C GLY A 17 19.39 16.47 9.13
N GLU A 18 19.75 17.46 9.91
CA GLU A 18 19.09 18.10 11.07
C GLU A 18 17.61 17.72 11.25
N ALA A 19 17.20 17.38 12.46
CA ALA A 19 15.82 17.07 12.82
C ALA A 19 14.87 18.02 12.10
N GLN A 20 13.98 17.48 11.25
CA GLN A 20 13.03 18.29 10.49
C GLN A 20 12.26 19.19 11.46
N LYS A 21 12.56 20.50 11.50
CA LYS A 21 11.87 21.49 12.32
C LYS A 21 10.36 21.59 12.00
N HIS A 22 9.94 21.02 10.87
CA HIS A 22 8.54 21.05 10.42
C HIS A 22 8.11 19.68 9.91
N TYR A 23 6.97 19.22 10.38
CA TYR A 23 6.37 17.98 9.92
C TYR A 23 5.99 18.07 8.43
N ASN A 24 6.37 17.05 7.66
CA ASN A 24 6.03 16.93 6.23
C ASN A 24 4.93 15.89 6.00
N PRO A 25 3.67 16.30 5.82
CA PRO A 25 2.54 15.37 5.68
C PRO A 25 2.57 14.53 4.40
N LEU A 26 3.23 15.02 3.32
CA LEU A 26 3.34 14.31 2.04
C LEU A 26 4.70 13.59 1.86
N LYS A 27 5.43 13.36 2.97
CA LYS A 27 6.71 12.66 2.94
C LYS A 27 6.56 11.27 2.33
N GLY A 28 7.37 10.97 1.32
CA GLY A 28 7.43 9.67 0.64
C GLY A 28 6.47 9.51 -0.54
N ILE A 29 5.34 10.26 -0.57
CA ILE A 29 4.33 10.14 -1.63
C ILE A 29 4.40 11.25 -2.68
N ILE A 30 5.04 12.39 -2.37
CA ILE A 30 5.16 13.50 -3.32
C ILE A 30 6.32 13.29 -4.30
N LYS A 31 6.05 13.48 -5.58
CA LYS A 31 7.02 13.37 -6.67
C LYS A 31 6.97 14.59 -7.56
N CYS A 32 8.09 14.89 -8.21
CA CYS A 32 8.15 15.84 -9.30
C CYS A 32 7.81 15.14 -10.63
N PRO A 33 7.27 15.84 -11.64
CA PRO A 33 7.04 15.26 -12.98
C PRO A 33 8.29 14.66 -13.64
N CYS A 34 9.49 15.17 -13.30
CA CYS A 34 10.75 14.61 -13.78
C CYS A 34 11.15 13.28 -13.11
N GLY A 35 10.30 12.72 -12.26
CA GLY A 35 10.55 11.48 -11.52
C GLY A 35 11.29 11.64 -10.20
N GLN A 36 11.93 12.78 -9.96
CA GLN A 36 12.70 13.05 -8.75
C GLN A 36 11.78 13.32 -7.54
N THR A 37 12.32 13.09 -6.35
CA THR A 37 11.64 13.41 -5.10
C THR A 37 11.50 14.94 -4.95
N SER A 38 10.39 15.39 -4.40
CA SER A 38 10.20 16.78 -4.03
C SER A 38 10.59 17.00 -2.58
N MET A 39 11.49 17.96 -2.35
CA MET A 39 11.95 18.35 -1.02
C MET A 39 10.99 19.35 -0.39
N TYR A 40 10.70 19.12 0.89
CA TYR A 40 9.92 20.00 1.74
C TYR A 40 10.85 20.86 2.54
N GLY A 41 10.77 22.16 2.39
CA GLY A 41 11.68 23.05 3.09
C GLY A 41 11.21 24.50 3.12
N ARG A 42 11.76 25.27 4.05
CA ARG A 42 11.49 26.70 4.17
C ARG A 42 12.32 27.48 3.15
N THR A 43 11.64 28.32 2.38
CA THR A 43 12.25 29.45 1.68
C THR A 43 12.12 30.71 2.55
N SER A 44 12.64 31.85 2.10
CA SER A 44 12.68 33.10 2.91
C SER A 44 11.36 33.44 3.61
N SER A 45 10.22 33.16 2.99
CA SER A 45 8.90 33.59 3.48
C SER A 45 7.88 32.47 3.70
N CYS A 46 8.10 31.28 3.16
CA CYS A 46 7.11 30.21 3.24
C CYS A 46 7.75 28.82 3.11
N ILE A 47 6.98 27.79 3.50
CA ILE A 47 7.35 26.39 3.28
C ILE A 47 6.90 26.00 1.88
N THR A 48 7.77 25.34 1.12
CA THR A 48 7.52 24.92 -0.27
C THR A 48 7.92 23.49 -0.53
N TYR A 49 7.27 22.87 -1.50
CA TYR A 49 7.76 21.65 -2.15
C TYR A 49 8.51 22.04 -3.42
N ARG A 50 9.75 21.56 -3.57
CA ARG A 50 10.62 21.86 -4.70
C ARG A 50 11.31 20.59 -5.19
N CYS A 51 11.51 20.50 -6.49
CA CYS A 51 12.28 19.41 -7.08
C CYS A 51 13.70 19.34 -6.53
N LEU A 52 14.16 18.15 -6.16
CA LEU A 52 15.50 17.94 -5.65
C LEU A 52 16.58 18.36 -6.65
N ASP A 53 16.41 18.05 -7.94
CA ASP A 53 17.34 18.47 -9.00
C ASP A 53 17.45 19.97 -9.12
N ARG A 54 16.33 20.69 -9.05
CA ARG A 54 16.36 22.17 -9.05
C ARG A 54 17.04 22.76 -7.83
N ILE A 55 16.94 22.10 -6.69
CA ILE A 55 17.66 22.56 -5.48
C ILE A 55 19.15 22.36 -5.66
N LYS A 56 19.58 21.21 -6.23
CA LYS A 56 20.99 20.87 -6.39
C LYS A 56 21.67 21.62 -7.54
N MET A 57 21.00 21.73 -8.69
CA MET A 57 21.59 22.24 -9.94
C MET A 57 21.16 23.66 -10.28
N GLY A 58 20.17 24.23 -9.58
CA GLY A 58 19.66 25.56 -9.84
C GLY A 58 19.13 25.72 -11.27
N ILE A 59 19.62 26.75 -11.97
CA ILE A 59 19.21 27.05 -13.36
C ILE A 59 19.66 25.98 -14.37
N LYS A 60 20.72 25.22 -14.04
CA LYS A 60 21.24 24.13 -14.91
C LYS A 60 20.41 22.85 -14.83
N SER A 61 19.40 22.79 -13.97
CA SER A 61 18.54 21.62 -13.85
C SER A 61 17.70 21.43 -15.10
N PRO A 62 17.59 20.19 -15.65
CA PRO A 62 16.68 19.89 -16.74
C PRO A 62 15.21 20.00 -16.33
N CYS A 63 14.92 20.01 -15.03
CA CYS A 63 13.59 20.15 -14.50
C CYS A 63 13.11 21.59 -14.52
N THR A 64 12.07 21.88 -15.27
CA THR A 64 11.45 23.21 -15.38
C THR A 64 10.38 23.46 -14.31
N ASN A 65 9.98 22.41 -13.55
CA ASN A 65 8.88 22.49 -12.60
C ASN A 65 9.19 23.46 -11.45
N VAL A 66 8.35 24.48 -11.28
CA VAL A 66 8.49 25.49 -10.22
C VAL A 66 7.98 24.92 -8.89
N GLY A 67 8.58 25.33 -7.77
CA GLY A 67 8.12 24.92 -6.45
C GLY A 67 6.69 25.41 -6.16
N ILE A 68 5.94 24.62 -5.40
CA ILE A 68 4.60 24.94 -4.93
C ILE A 68 4.62 25.23 -3.43
N LYS A 69 3.82 26.19 -2.96
CA LYS A 69 3.62 26.42 -1.52
C LYS A 69 3.05 25.16 -0.87
N ALA A 70 3.64 24.74 0.23
CA ALA A 70 3.23 23.53 0.94
C ALA A 70 1.77 23.61 1.40
N GLU A 71 1.37 24.76 1.91
CA GLU A 71 -0.01 25.02 2.36
C GLU A 71 -1.01 24.82 1.23
N THR A 72 -0.75 25.37 0.03
CA THR A 72 -1.61 25.22 -1.15
C THR A 72 -1.74 23.74 -1.56
N LEU A 73 -0.62 23.04 -1.61
CA LEU A 73 -0.62 21.64 -2.01
C LEU A 73 -1.33 20.75 -0.98
N ILE A 74 -1.00 20.91 0.30
CA ILE A 74 -1.60 20.15 1.40
C ILE A 74 -3.12 20.41 1.46
N TYR A 75 -3.53 21.67 1.31
CA TYR A 75 -4.95 22.01 1.30
C TYR A 75 -5.70 21.37 0.12
N ALA A 76 -5.13 21.44 -1.08
CA ALA A 76 -5.76 20.84 -2.27
C ALA A 76 -5.88 19.32 -2.14
N VAL A 77 -4.81 18.64 -1.70
CA VAL A 77 -4.81 17.20 -1.47
C VAL A 77 -5.80 16.84 -0.36
N TRP A 78 -5.80 17.59 0.76
CA TRP A 78 -6.72 17.35 1.86
C TRP A 78 -8.19 17.48 1.45
N LYS A 79 -8.51 18.53 0.69
CA LYS A 79 -9.87 18.74 0.19
C LYS A 79 -10.36 17.58 -0.68
N ASP A 80 -9.52 17.07 -1.57
CA ASP A 80 -9.88 15.93 -2.42
C ASP A 80 -10.02 14.64 -1.61
N VAL A 81 -9.07 14.35 -0.72
CA VAL A 81 -9.13 13.19 0.18
C VAL A 81 -10.40 13.21 1.02
N ARG A 82 -10.70 14.37 1.63
CA ARG A 82 -11.92 14.54 2.43
C ARG A 82 -13.19 14.30 1.62
N LEU A 83 -13.30 14.90 0.43
CA LEU A 83 -14.45 14.72 -0.45
C LEU A 83 -14.64 13.26 -0.84
N ARG A 84 -13.54 12.55 -1.14
CA ARG A 84 -13.60 11.15 -1.54
C ARG A 84 -13.88 10.20 -0.38
N THR A 85 -13.37 10.49 0.81
CA THR A 85 -13.70 9.70 2.00
C THR A 85 -15.19 9.80 2.37
N LEU A 86 -15.82 10.92 1.98
CA LEU A 86 -17.27 11.14 2.14
C LEU A 86 -18.07 10.75 0.89
N ASP A 87 -17.42 10.44 -0.23
CA ASP A 87 -18.06 10.12 -1.51
C ASP A 87 -18.51 8.66 -1.53
N GLU A 88 -19.80 8.42 -1.80
CA GLU A 88 -20.38 7.08 -1.95
C GLU A 88 -19.65 6.22 -2.99
N THR A 89 -19.12 6.84 -4.04
CA THR A 89 -18.35 6.14 -5.08
C THR A 89 -17.03 5.54 -4.55
N TYR A 90 -16.37 6.25 -3.62
CA TYR A 90 -15.16 5.73 -2.97
C TYR A 90 -15.51 4.58 -2.04
N GLN A 91 -16.57 4.75 -1.23
CA GLN A 91 -17.05 3.71 -0.33
C GLN A 91 -17.51 2.46 -1.08
N ALA A 92 -18.24 2.64 -2.21
CA ALA A 92 -18.66 1.52 -3.05
C ALA A 92 -17.48 0.71 -3.59
N LYS A 93 -16.43 1.38 -4.12
CA LYS A 93 -15.21 0.69 -4.61
C LYS A 93 -14.40 0.04 -3.50
N SER A 94 -14.37 0.63 -2.31
CA SER A 94 -13.73 0.04 -1.16
C SER A 94 -14.47 -1.21 -0.69
N ASN A 95 -15.81 -1.19 -0.69
CA ASN A 95 -16.64 -2.34 -0.39
C ASN A 95 -16.48 -3.47 -1.44
N GLU A 96 -16.40 -3.13 -2.73
CA GLU A 96 -16.12 -4.09 -3.81
C GLU A 96 -14.78 -4.80 -3.58
N LYS A 97 -13.74 -4.05 -3.24
CA LYS A 97 -12.41 -4.61 -2.95
C LYS A 97 -12.41 -5.50 -1.69
N ILE A 98 -13.15 -5.11 -0.65
CA ILE A 98 -13.34 -5.96 0.53
C ILE A 98 -14.02 -7.27 0.14
N ALA A 99 -15.10 -7.20 -0.64
CA ALA A 99 -15.84 -8.38 -1.09
C ALA A 99 -14.97 -9.32 -1.96
N GLU A 100 -14.07 -8.77 -2.80
CA GLU A 100 -13.11 -9.58 -3.56
C GLU A 100 -12.16 -10.36 -2.65
N ILE A 101 -11.60 -9.69 -1.63
CA ILE A 101 -10.68 -10.32 -0.67
C ILE A 101 -11.42 -11.37 0.19
N GLU A 102 -12.66 -11.09 0.59
CA GLU A 102 -13.50 -12.06 1.33
C GLU A 102 -13.80 -13.30 0.47
N ALA A 103 -14.11 -13.11 -0.82
CA ALA A 103 -14.31 -14.22 -1.74
C ALA A 103 -13.04 -15.07 -1.93
N GLU A 104 -11.87 -14.45 -1.95
CA GLU A 104 -10.59 -15.15 -1.97
C GLU A 104 -10.38 -15.96 -0.68
N ASN A 105 -10.63 -15.38 0.49
CA ASN A 105 -10.54 -16.06 1.78
C ASN A 105 -11.47 -17.27 1.88
N ILE A 106 -12.67 -17.22 1.27
CA ILE A 106 -13.59 -18.36 1.21
C ILE A 106 -12.96 -19.51 0.43
N LYS A 107 -12.33 -19.22 -0.72
CA LYS A 107 -11.64 -20.26 -1.53
C LYS A 107 -10.46 -20.86 -0.78
N LEU A 108 -9.66 -20.04 -0.13
CA LEU A 108 -8.53 -20.49 0.69
C LEU A 108 -8.99 -21.37 1.85
N THR A 109 -10.08 -20.99 2.54
CA THR A 109 -10.67 -21.77 3.62
C THR A 109 -11.21 -23.13 3.10
N GLN A 110 -11.77 -23.16 1.91
CA GLN A 110 -12.19 -24.42 1.29
C GLN A 110 -10.98 -25.33 0.98
N SER A 111 -9.89 -24.75 0.46
CA SER A 111 -8.64 -25.48 0.22
C SER A 111 -8.05 -26.09 1.50
N ILE A 112 -8.12 -25.39 2.62
CA ILE A 112 -7.71 -25.93 3.94
C ILE A 112 -8.54 -27.17 4.30
N LYS A 113 -9.87 -27.12 4.12
CA LYS A 113 -10.74 -28.29 4.42
C LYS A 113 -10.42 -29.48 3.55
N GLU A 114 -10.09 -29.27 2.28
CA GLU A 114 -9.69 -30.34 1.37
C GLU A 114 -8.37 -30.98 1.82
N LYS A 115 -7.38 -30.16 2.20
CA LYS A 115 -6.10 -30.63 2.77
C LYS A 115 -6.28 -31.34 4.10
N ASP A 116 -7.17 -30.89 4.97
CA ASP A 116 -7.53 -31.60 6.21
C ASP A 116 -8.10 -32.99 5.95
N SER A 117 -8.97 -33.10 4.94
CA SER A 117 -9.52 -34.40 4.52
C SER A 117 -8.43 -35.33 3.95
N GLU A 118 -7.45 -34.76 3.21
CA GLU A 118 -6.32 -35.50 2.68
C GLU A 118 -5.39 -35.99 3.80
N ILE A 119 -5.05 -35.13 4.75
CA ILE A 119 -4.28 -35.54 5.93
C ILE A 119 -4.96 -36.65 6.71
N ALA A 120 -6.27 -36.52 6.94
CA ALA A 120 -7.03 -37.58 7.67
C ALA A 120 -6.98 -38.93 6.95
N LYS A 121 -7.05 -38.96 5.61
CA LYS A 121 -6.86 -40.18 4.84
C LYS A 121 -5.45 -40.73 4.99
N LEU A 122 -4.43 -39.91 4.83
CA LEU A 122 -3.04 -40.33 4.93
C LEU A 122 -2.73 -40.84 6.35
N GLN A 123 -3.28 -40.22 7.40
CA GLN A 123 -3.15 -40.70 8.78
C GLN A 123 -3.82 -42.07 8.98
N SER A 124 -4.98 -42.32 8.37
CA SER A 124 -5.63 -43.63 8.38
C SER A 124 -4.79 -44.68 7.66
N ASP A 125 -4.22 -44.33 6.51
CA ASP A 125 -3.33 -45.21 5.74
C ASP A 125 -2.04 -45.51 6.53
N LEU A 126 -1.45 -44.51 7.16
CA LEU A 126 -0.29 -44.67 8.02
C LEU A 126 -0.54 -45.64 9.18
N LYS A 127 -1.71 -45.47 9.83
CA LYS A 127 -2.12 -46.41 10.88
C LYS A 127 -2.20 -47.84 10.38
N THR A 128 -2.82 -48.06 9.19
CA THR A 128 -2.92 -49.40 8.57
C THR A 128 -1.54 -49.97 8.25
N VAL A 129 -0.60 -49.15 7.78
CA VAL A 129 0.77 -49.56 7.52
C VAL A 129 1.46 -49.98 8.82
N ILE A 130 1.31 -49.21 9.88
CA ILE A 130 1.89 -49.53 11.19
C ILE A 130 1.32 -50.86 11.74
N ASP A 131 0.02 -51.04 11.68
CA ASP A 131 -0.64 -52.28 12.12
C ASP A 131 -0.08 -53.49 11.34
N ASN A 132 0.13 -53.39 10.02
CA ASN A 132 0.72 -54.42 9.18
C ASN A 132 2.21 -54.67 9.51
N VAL A 133 2.97 -53.64 9.88
CA VAL A 133 4.34 -53.81 10.37
C VAL A 133 4.38 -54.64 11.64
N MET A 134 3.46 -54.36 12.58
CA MET A 134 3.38 -55.09 13.85
C MET A 134 2.96 -56.54 13.69
N ALA A 135 2.17 -56.84 12.67
CA ALA A 135 1.70 -58.20 12.36
C ALA A 135 2.70 -59.05 11.53
N SER A 136 3.73 -58.40 10.93
CA SER A 136 4.65 -59.10 10.01
C SER A 136 5.92 -59.56 10.72
N THR A 137 6.30 -60.79 10.51
CA THR A 137 7.60 -61.39 10.98
C THR A 137 8.67 -61.38 9.89
N ASN A 138 8.33 -61.03 8.66
CA ASN A 138 9.25 -61.04 7.52
C ASN A 138 9.99 -59.70 7.42
N ILE A 139 11.33 -59.73 7.60
CA ILE A 139 12.20 -58.55 7.60
C ILE A 139 12.11 -57.75 6.28
N THR A 140 11.96 -58.40 5.15
CA THR A 140 11.85 -57.73 3.83
C THR A 140 10.55 -56.96 3.72
N ILE A 141 9.47 -57.52 4.18
CA ILE A 141 8.15 -56.89 4.21
C ILE A 141 8.15 -55.72 5.18
N VAL A 142 8.72 -55.87 6.38
CA VAL A 142 8.87 -54.79 7.38
C VAL A 142 9.65 -53.63 6.83
N LYS A 143 10.77 -53.86 6.12
CA LYS A 143 11.53 -52.79 5.47
C LYS A 143 10.71 -52.02 4.42
N ALA A 144 9.95 -52.74 3.56
CA ALA A 144 9.12 -52.11 2.54
C ALA A 144 7.98 -51.28 3.16
N LEU A 145 7.34 -51.80 4.23
CA LEU A 145 6.28 -51.08 4.97
C LEU A 145 6.81 -49.84 5.71
N ASN A 146 7.99 -49.92 6.29
CA ASN A 146 8.63 -48.73 6.92
C ASN A 146 8.92 -47.63 5.87
N GLY A 147 9.45 -48.02 4.70
CA GLY A 147 9.67 -47.03 3.61
C GLY A 147 8.35 -46.39 3.14
N LYS A 148 7.24 -47.15 3.14
CA LYS A 148 5.91 -46.59 2.85
C LYS A 148 5.43 -45.63 3.97
N ALA A 149 5.65 -45.97 5.23
CA ALA A 149 5.32 -45.13 6.36
C ALA A 149 6.07 -43.80 6.29
N ASP A 150 7.38 -43.82 6.05
CA ASP A 150 8.22 -42.62 5.90
C ASP A 150 7.73 -41.75 4.73
N SER A 151 7.33 -42.35 3.63
CA SER A 151 6.75 -41.63 2.48
C SER A 151 5.45 -40.90 2.85
N ILE A 152 4.53 -41.59 3.57
CA ILE A 152 3.24 -41.03 3.99
C ILE A 152 3.52 -39.86 5.01
N ASP A 153 4.42 -40.06 5.96
CA ASP A 153 4.77 -39.02 6.93
C ASP A 153 5.34 -37.76 6.23
N SER A 154 6.19 -37.97 5.23
CA SER A 154 6.71 -36.87 4.40
C SER A 154 5.61 -36.13 3.63
N GLN A 155 4.61 -36.84 3.11
CA GLN A 155 3.46 -36.22 2.44
C GLN A 155 2.62 -35.41 3.41
N ILE A 156 2.32 -35.94 4.61
CA ILE A 156 1.60 -35.22 5.64
C ILE A 156 2.32 -33.91 5.99
N LYS A 157 3.62 -33.96 6.25
CA LYS A 157 4.41 -32.76 6.54
C LYS A 157 4.39 -31.71 5.42
N SER A 158 4.42 -32.18 4.16
CA SER A 158 4.29 -31.28 3.01
C SER A 158 2.95 -30.58 2.98
N ILE A 159 1.86 -31.29 3.19
CA ILE A 159 0.50 -30.74 3.19
C ILE A 159 0.30 -29.78 4.39
N GLU A 160 0.86 -30.10 5.54
CA GLU A 160 0.82 -29.22 6.73
C GLU A 160 1.57 -27.89 6.48
N ALA A 161 2.71 -27.95 5.79
CA ALA A 161 3.45 -26.75 5.40
C ALA A 161 2.64 -25.87 4.41
N GLU A 162 1.96 -26.51 3.44
CA GLU A 162 1.07 -25.80 2.51
C GLU A 162 -0.12 -25.17 3.24
N LYS A 163 -0.73 -25.86 4.22
CA LYS A 163 -1.77 -25.28 5.07
C LYS A 163 -1.28 -24.04 5.82
N THR A 164 -0.10 -24.12 6.42
CA THR A 164 0.48 -23.00 7.14
C THR A 164 0.65 -21.76 6.23
N ALA A 165 1.09 -21.98 4.99
CA ALA A 165 1.21 -20.90 4.01
C ALA A 165 -0.16 -20.27 3.67
N ILE A 166 -1.21 -21.09 3.52
CA ILE A 166 -2.57 -20.61 3.27
C ILE A 166 -3.11 -19.81 4.49
N ASP A 167 -2.86 -20.28 5.70
CA ASP A 167 -3.27 -19.56 6.92
C ASP A 167 -2.58 -18.19 7.04
N GLU A 168 -1.30 -18.10 6.68
CA GLU A 168 -0.57 -16.83 6.62
C GLU A 168 -1.16 -15.88 5.57
N GLU A 169 -1.59 -16.40 4.43
CA GLU A 169 -2.24 -15.62 3.36
C GLU A 169 -3.61 -15.09 3.82
N ILE A 170 -4.44 -15.92 4.46
CA ILE A 170 -5.71 -15.50 5.06
C ILE A 170 -5.47 -14.42 6.13
N ALA A 171 -4.46 -14.59 6.98
CA ALA A 171 -4.11 -13.58 7.99
C ALA A 171 -3.67 -12.25 7.36
N SER A 172 -2.93 -12.30 6.25
CA SER A 172 -2.56 -11.13 5.47
C SER A 172 -3.78 -10.43 4.86
N ASN A 173 -4.69 -11.19 4.25
CA ASN A 173 -5.93 -10.70 3.67
C ASN A 173 -6.83 -10.04 4.71
N ASN A 174 -6.96 -10.65 5.90
CA ASN A 174 -7.74 -10.07 7.00
C ASN A 174 -7.16 -8.74 7.50
N ARG A 175 -5.83 -8.58 7.52
CA ARG A 175 -5.20 -7.28 7.81
C ARG A 175 -5.53 -6.25 6.74
N ARG A 176 -5.51 -6.63 5.46
CA ARG A 176 -5.89 -5.73 4.35
C ARG A 176 -7.34 -5.27 4.46
N ILE A 177 -8.27 -6.16 4.82
CA ILE A 177 -9.69 -5.83 5.07
C ILE A 177 -9.78 -4.84 6.26
N ALA A 178 -9.12 -5.12 7.38
CA ALA A 178 -9.14 -4.27 8.55
C ALA A 178 -8.61 -2.86 8.26
N ASP A 179 -7.53 -2.75 7.46
CA ASP A 179 -6.97 -1.46 7.03
C ASP A 179 -7.95 -0.71 6.12
N GLU A 180 -8.65 -1.39 5.22
CA GLU A 180 -9.65 -0.78 4.33
C GLU A 180 -10.86 -0.28 5.13
N ILE A 181 -11.41 -1.06 6.08
CA ILE A 181 -12.50 -0.67 6.98
C ILE A 181 -12.10 0.53 7.85
N LYS A 182 -10.87 0.53 8.39
CA LYS A 182 -10.35 1.63 9.19
C LYS A 182 -10.24 2.93 8.40
N SER A 183 -9.94 2.84 7.11
CA SER A 183 -9.93 4.00 6.22
C SER A 183 -11.32 4.61 5.99
N GLN A 184 -12.37 3.77 6.00
CA GLN A 184 -13.77 4.20 5.84
C GLN A 184 -14.35 4.86 7.11
N SER A 185 -13.95 4.42 8.30
CA SER A 185 -14.62 4.77 9.58
C SER A 185 -14.19 6.11 10.19
N ARG A 186 -13.33 6.90 9.55
CA ARG A 186 -12.85 8.18 10.09
C ARG A 186 -13.88 9.30 9.97
N LYS A 187 -14.78 9.39 10.95
CA LYS A 187 -15.87 10.38 10.99
C LYS A 187 -15.46 11.81 11.38
N GLU A 188 -14.25 12.03 11.93
CA GLU A 188 -13.80 13.34 12.43
C GLU A 188 -12.70 13.97 11.58
N LEU A 189 -12.99 14.18 10.29
CA LEU A 189 -11.99 14.69 9.35
C LEU A 189 -11.66 16.19 9.54
N ASP A 190 -12.54 16.96 10.12
CA ASP A 190 -12.40 18.41 10.21
C ASP A 190 -11.40 18.87 11.27
N SER A 191 -11.24 18.10 12.33
CA SER A 191 -10.37 18.41 13.48
C SER A 191 -8.98 17.78 13.40
N LEU A 192 -8.65 17.09 12.31
CA LEU A 192 -7.37 16.40 12.20
C LEU A 192 -6.18 17.38 12.18
N SER A 193 -5.21 17.10 13.04
CA SER A 193 -3.91 17.78 13.04
C SER A 193 -3.16 17.55 11.71
N LEU A 194 -2.08 18.29 11.50
CA LEU A 194 -1.25 18.12 10.30
C LEU A 194 -0.63 16.73 10.23
N GLU A 195 -0.31 16.15 11.38
CA GLU A 195 0.19 14.77 11.54
C GLU A 195 -0.87 13.75 11.15
N GLY A 196 -2.11 13.90 11.66
CA GLY A 196 -3.23 13.04 11.30
C GLY A 196 -3.57 13.08 9.80
N LYS A 197 -3.52 14.27 9.19
CA LYS A 197 -3.66 14.41 7.72
C LYS A 197 -2.54 13.67 6.98
N GLY A 198 -1.30 13.75 7.47
CA GLY A 198 -0.17 13.06 6.88
C GLY A 198 -0.26 11.54 6.99
N GLU A 199 -0.84 11.01 8.06
CA GLU A 199 -1.14 9.59 8.20
C GLU A 199 -2.19 9.13 7.19
N MET A 200 -3.30 9.86 7.09
CA MET A 200 -4.33 9.59 6.06
C MET A 200 -3.76 9.64 4.64
N PHE A 201 -2.90 10.61 4.33
CA PHE A 201 -2.28 10.67 3.01
C PHE A 201 -1.46 9.41 2.71
N ARG A 202 -0.67 8.92 3.67
CA ARG A 202 0.11 7.68 3.51
C ARG A 202 -0.76 6.44 3.43
N GLU A 203 -1.91 6.44 4.09
CA GLU A 203 -2.87 5.35 4.06
C GLU A 203 -3.59 5.25 2.71
N LEU A 204 -4.07 6.37 2.18
CA LEU A 204 -4.97 6.41 1.04
C LEU A 204 -4.26 6.64 -0.30
N LEU A 205 -3.14 7.39 -0.29
CA LEU A 205 -2.47 7.82 -1.52
C LEU A 205 -1.26 6.95 -1.83
N SER A 206 -1.09 6.64 -3.11
CA SER A 206 0.12 6.02 -3.63
C SER A 206 1.12 7.08 -4.11
N LYS A 207 0.61 8.19 -4.68
CA LYS A 207 1.46 9.21 -5.29
C LYS A 207 0.73 10.54 -5.41
N VAL A 208 1.48 11.63 -5.21
CA VAL A 208 1.05 12.99 -5.52
C VAL A 208 2.10 13.64 -6.41
N VAL A 209 1.68 14.18 -7.57
CA VAL A 209 2.57 14.88 -8.49
C VAL A 209 2.00 16.28 -8.75
N TYR A 210 2.82 17.30 -8.65
CA TYR A 210 2.42 18.66 -9.01
C TYR A 210 3.15 19.13 -10.25
N TYR A 211 2.43 19.75 -11.15
CA TYR A 211 2.91 20.33 -12.41
C TYR A 211 2.74 21.84 -12.36
N SER A 212 3.80 22.59 -12.53
CA SER A 212 3.70 24.05 -12.68
C SER A 212 3.55 24.42 -14.16
N VAL A 213 2.51 25.17 -14.47
CA VAL A 213 2.33 25.81 -15.79
C VAL A 213 2.92 27.21 -15.76
N SER A 214 2.80 27.89 -14.62
CA SER A 214 3.41 29.19 -14.37
C SER A 214 3.88 29.29 -12.91
N LEU A 215 4.41 30.44 -12.51
CA LEU A 215 4.79 30.70 -11.10
C LEU A 215 3.62 30.52 -10.13
N ASN A 216 2.39 30.77 -10.58
CA ASN A 216 1.21 30.84 -9.72
C ASN A 216 0.12 29.82 -10.11
N SER A 217 0.30 29.02 -11.14
CA SER A 217 -0.72 28.07 -11.58
C SER A 217 -0.14 26.75 -12.04
N GLY A 218 -0.95 25.71 -11.99
CA GLY A 218 -0.57 24.38 -12.39
C GLY A 218 -1.62 23.33 -12.08
N PHE A 219 -1.18 22.07 -12.10
CA PHE A 219 -2.01 20.91 -11.83
C PHE A 219 -1.40 20.06 -10.72
N ILE A 220 -2.28 19.44 -9.93
CA ILE A 220 -1.92 18.43 -8.94
C ILE A 220 -2.61 17.14 -9.36
N VAL A 221 -1.83 16.09 -9.57
CA VAL A 221 -2.34 14.75 -9.87
C VAL A 221 -2.19 13.92 -8.59
N ILE A 222 -3.30 13.41 -8.11
CA ILE A 222 -3.39 12.60 -6.91
C ILE A 222 -3.76 11.19 -7.34
N THR A 223 -2.91 10.22 -7.08
CA THR A 223 -3.15 8.80 -7.35
C THR A 223 -3.40 8.08 -6.03
N TYR A 224 -4.54 7.46 -5.92
CA TYR A 224 -4.96 6.66 -4.75
C TYR A 224 -4.44 5.21 -4.86
N LYS A 225 -4.35 4.51 -3.75
CA LYS A 225 -3.93 3.09 -3.71
C LYS A 225 -4.91 2.14 -4.40
N ASN A 226 -6.17 2.55 -4.55
CA ASN A 226 -7.20 1.82 -5.29
C ASN A 226 -7.26 2.23 -6.77
N ASP A 227 -6.16 2.73 -7.34
CA ASP A 227 -6.01 3.14 -8.74
C ASP A 227 -6.93 4.27 -9.21
N LEU A 228 -7.62 4.96 -8.28
CA LEU A 228 -8.32 6.19 -8.60
C LEU A 228 -7.32 7.33 -8.80
N GLU A 229 -7.60 8.20 -9.76
CA GLU A 229 -6.78 9.35 -10.05
C GLU A 229 -7.64 10.63 -10.10
N THR A 230 -7.16 11.69 -9.44
CA THR A 230 -7.77 13.02 -9.47
C THR A 230 -6.79 14.03 -9.99
N ILE A 231 -7.27 14.93 -10.84
CA ILE A 231 -6.50 16.09 -11.33
C ILE A 231 -7.16 17.36 -10.81
N ILE A 232 -6.38 18.17 -10.09
CA ILE A 232 -6.83 19.45 -9.53
C ILE A 232 -6.04 20.56 -10.18
N ALA A 233 -6.72 21.49 -10.84
CA ALA A 233 -6.09 22.73 -11.28
C ALA A 233 -5.99 23.71 -10.09
N TYR A 234 -4.86 24.38 -9.94
CA TYR A 234 -4.68 25.43 -8.92
C TYR A 234 -4.20 26.73 -9.55
N HIS A 235 -4.60 27.82 -8.92
CA HIS A 235 -4.10 29.16 -9.24
C HIS A 235 -3.87 29.94 -7.96
N ASN A 236 -2.62 30.32 -7.70
CA ASN A 236 -2.23 31.16 -6.58
C ASN A 236 -2.35 32.62 -6.99
N ARG A 237 -3.35 33.35 -6.51
CA ARG A 237 -3.35 34.81 -6.59
C ARG A 237 -2.47 35.38 -5.48
N ASN A 238 -1.66 36.40 -5.83
CA ASN A 238 -0.73 37.07 -4.89
C ASN A 238 -1.42 37.86 -3.77
N LYS A 239 -2.71 37.71 -3.55
CA LYS A 239 -3.44 38.33 -2.43
C LYS A 239 -3.63 37.32 -1.31
N PRO A 240 -3.23 37.62 -0.07
CA PRO A 240 -3.15 36.63 1.02
C PRO A 240 -4.50 36.09 1.52
N PHE A 241 -5.63 36.54 1.01
CA PHE A 241 -6.94 36.19 1.56
C PHE A 241 -8.00 35.66 0.57
N LEU A 242 -7.66 35.48 -0.71
CA LEU A 242 -8.59 34.88 -1.69
C LEU A 242 -7.97 33.63 -2.28
N TRP A 243 -8.17 32.52 -1.62
CA TRP A 243 -7.93 31.20 -2.17
C TRP A 243 -8.87 30.99 -3.35
N ALA A 244 -8.35 30.95 -4.56
CA ALA A 244 -9.13 30.42 -5.67
C ALA A 244 -9.44 28.97 -5.33
N LEU A 245 -10.71 28.65 -5.20
CA LEU A 245 -11.16 27.27 -5.05
C LEU A 245 -10.57 26.48 -6.24
N PRO A 246 -9.89 25.36 -6.01
CA PRO A 246 -9.40 24.54 -7.09
C PRO A 246 -10.61 24.09 -7.91
N ILE A 247 -10.58 24.38 -9.21
CA ILE A 247 -11.57 23.83 -10.16
C ILE A 247 -11.22 22.35 -10.28
N THR A 248 -12.06 21.51 -9.72
CA THR A 248 -11.87 20.06 -9.76
C THR A 248 -12.45 19.54 -11.08
N PHE A 249 -11.61 19.20 -12.03
CA PHE A 249 -12.01 18.40 -13.18
C PHE A 249 -11.82 16.94 -12.82
N ARG A 250 -12.93 16.19 -12.70
CA ARG A 250 -12.88 14.74 -12.51
C ARG A 250 -12.78 14.09 -13.88
N PHE A 251 -11.62 13.58 -14.23
CA PHE A 251 -11.46 12.67 -15.35
C PHE A 251 -11.41 11.23 -14.81
N ASN A 252 -12.48 10.48 -15.00
CA ASN A 252 -12.43 9.04 -14.86
C ASN A 252 -11.63 8.50 -16.03
N LYS A 253 -10.45 7.96 -15.77
CA LYS A 253 -9.68 7.24 -16.78
C LYS A 253 -10.44 5.95 -17.08
N VAL A 254 -11.20 5.93 -18.17
CA VAL A 254 -11.73 4.69 -18.74
C VAL A 254 -10.52 3.88 -19.17
N LYS A 255 -10.30 2.70 -18.56
CA LYS A 255 -9.33 1.73 -19.07
C LYS A 255 -9.72 1.46 -20.52
N ARG A 256 -8.87 1.82 -21.47
CA ARG A 256 -8.97 1.31 -22.84
C ARG A 256 -8.61 -0.16 -22.75
N THR A 257 -9.61 -1.03 -22.94
CA THR A 257 -9.47 -2.46 -23.21
C THR A 257 -8.65 -2.66 -24.47
#